data_cac6509a1ea03220b0b41c297997a989
#
_entry.id   cac6509a1ea03220b0b41c297997a989
#
_cell.length_a   1.000
_cell.length_b   1.000
_cell.length_c   1.000
_cell.angle_alpha   90.00
_cell.angle_beta   90.00
_cell.angle_gamma   90.00
#
_symmetry.space_group_name_H-M   'P 1'
#
loop_
_entity.id
_entity.type
_entity.pdbx_description
1 polymer ?
#
loop_
_entity_poly.entity_id
_entity_poly.type
_entity_poly.pdbx_seq_one_letter_code
_entity_poly.pdbx_strand_id
1 'polypeptide(L)'
;MSLVYAGILSHAPGITGRAHLALDKTIRDEFYAYLTKQRKDIESSGAESLIVIAAEHFANFFMDNMPAYCIGIGEKHTGPIEDSEWLKIEKTTIPGAPELAIRLAKSVMHSVDLAYSEEWQCDHGIMVPLSFLTPNYDLPVIPCNINCQGPPLTPLARVWQFGEALRRACDEQSEKIALVGTGGISHWPATPDSGKINEAWDRNFLDQLMNQDKTKILSYIDEEVYQEAGQGGFEIRTLIATAAAAGGKGELQFYSAELPIFAVGCTVARFDVGQ
;
A
#
# COMPACT_ATOMS: atom_id res chain seq x y z
N MET A 1 -22.33 5.53 -1.55
CA MET A 1 -20.86 5.54 -1.57
C MET A 1 -20.37 4.12 -1.70
N SER A 2 -19.56 3.87 -2.68
CA SER A 2 -19.02 2.55 -2.96
C SER A 2 -17.65 2.34 -2.32
N LEU A 3 -16.84 3.39 -2.14
CA LEU A 3 -15.66 3.32 -1.29
C LEU A 3 -16.12 3.37 0.18
N VAL A 4 -16.04 2.24 0.90
CA VAL A 4 -16.57 2.08 2.26
C VAL A 4 -15.48 2.03 3.34
N TYR A 5 -14.23 1.84 2.93
CA TYR A 5 -13.05 1.82 3.80
C TYR A 5 -11.82 2.32 3.06
N ALA A 6 -10.97 3.08 3.72
CA ALA A 6 -9.63 3.43 3.25
C ALA A 6 -8.62 3.41 4.40
N GLY A 7 -7.45 2.82 4.19
CA GLY A 7 -6.39 2.76 5.19
C GLY A 7 -5.02 2.54 4.59
N ILE A 8 -4.00 2.69 5.43
CA ILE A 8 -2.61 2.39 5.07
C ILE A 8 -1.97 1.48 6.11
N LEU A 9 -1.01 0.68 5.66
CA LEU A 9 -0.21 -0.17 6.53
C LEU A 9 1.16 -0.47 5.92
N SER A 10 2.12 -0.79 6.81
CA SER A 10 3.44 -1.24 6.38
C SER A 10 3.40 -2.66 5.82
N HIS A 11 4.25 -2.93 4.81
CA HIS A 11 4.32 -4.22 4.12
C HIS A 11 5.69 -4.90 4.15
N ALA A 12 6.64 -4.40 4.93
CA ALA A 12 8.00 -4.95 4.93
C ALA A 12 8.02 -6.47 5.16
N PRO A 13 8.86 -7.23 4.42
CA PRO A 13 8.88 -8.71 4.52
C PRO A 13 9.27 -9.22 5.91
N GLY A 14 9.99 -8.40 6.69
CA GLY A 14 10.33 -8.71 8.09
C GLY A 14 9.12 -8.84 9.01
N ILE A 15 7.99 -8.21 8.68
CA ILE A 15 6.77 -8.25 9.49
C ILE A 15 6.27 -9.68 9.68
N THR A 16 6.36 -10.51 8.66
CA THR A 16 6.02 -11.95 8.74
C THR A 16 7.27 -12.81 8.91
N GLY A 17 8.26 -12.66 8.05
CA GLY A 17 9.44 -13.52 7.98
C GLY A 17 10.37 -13.43 9.20
N ARG A 18 10.42 -12.27 9.87
CA ARG A 18 11.29 -12.00 11.02
C ARG A 18 10.56 -11.70 12.32
N ALA A 19 9.26 -11.97 12.39
CA ALA A 19 8.41 -11.72 13.56
C ALA A 19 8.99 -12.28 14.86
N HIS A 20 9.58 -13.47 14.80
CA HIS A 20 10.18 -14.16 15.93
C HIS A 20 11.46 -13.50 16.46
N LEU A 21 12.10 -12.64 15.67
CA LEU A 21 13.35 -11.93 16.01
C LEU A 21 13.10 -10.55 16.63
N ALA A 22 11.86 -10.10 16.74
CA ALA A 22 11.55 -8.82 17.36
C ALA A 22 12.01 -8.81 18.82
N LEU A 23 12.84 -7.83 19.19
CA LEU A 23 13.36 -7.69 20.55
C LEU A 23 12.24 -7.24 21.51
N ASP A 24 11.44 -6.28 21.11
CA ASP A 24 10.25 -5.88 21.85
C ASP A 24 9.01 -6.61 21.30
N LYS A 25 8.61 -7.65 22.02
CA LYS A 25 7.43 -8.43 21.66
C LYS A 25 6.13 -7.69 21.98
N THR A 26 6.14 -6.79 22.94
CA THR A 26 4.95 -6.02 23.32
C THR A 26 4.57 -5.06 22.19
N ILE A 27 5.53 -4.29 21.68
CA ILE A 27 5.31 -3.37 20.56
C ILE A 27 4.94 -4.15 19.29
N ARG A 28 5.59 -5.29 19.02
CA ARG A 28 5.21 -6.16 17.91
C ARG A 28 3.76 -6.64 18.01
N ASP A 29 3.37 -7.14 19.17
CA ASP A 29 2.03 -7.70 19.38
C ASP A 29 0.95 -6.58 19.34
N GLU A 30 1.28 -5.38 19.80
CA GLU A 30 0.44 -4.20 19.65
C GLU A 30 0.27 -3.83 18.16
N PHE A 31 1.35 -3.79 17.38
CA PHE A 31 1.28 -3.58 15.94
C PHE A 31 0.33 -4.60 15.26
N TYR A 32 0.48 -5.89 15.58
CA TYR A 32 -0.39 -6.93 15.01
C TYR A 32 -1.85 -6.82 15.46
N ALA A 33 -2.08 -6.31 16.67
CA ALA A 33 -3.43 -6.02 17.13
C ALA A 33 -4.10 -4.92 16.28
N TYR A 34 -3.34 -3.88 15.87
CA TYR A 34 -3.86 -2.86 14.97
C TYR A 34 -4.09 -3.38 13.53
N LEU A 35 -3.24 -4.27 13.01
CA LEU A 35 -3.51 -4.95 11.75
C LEU A 35 -4.78 -5.80 11.83
N THR A 36 -4.99 -6.50 12.94
CA THR A 36 -6.21 -7.26 13.20
C THR A 36 -7.45 -6.36 13.33
N LYS A 37 -7.28 -5.19 13.95
CA LYS A 37 -8.36 -4.18 14.02
C LYS A 37 -8.72 -3.69 12.63
N GLN A 38 -7.73 -3.38 11.79
CA GLN A 38 -7.95 -2.93 10.42
C GLN A 38 -8.73 -3.97 9.60
N ARG A 39 -8.41 -5.28 9.76
CA ARG A 39 -9.20 -6.37 9.17
C ARG A 39 -10.67 -6.29 9.61
N LYS A 40 -10.93 -6.18 10.91
CA LYS A 40 -12.30 -6.10 11.44
C LYS A 40 -13.06 -4.87 10.94
N ASP A 41 -12.36 -3.75 10.77
CA ASP A 41 -12.95 -2.53 10.22
C ASP A 41 -13.35 -2.75 8.74
N ILE A 42 -12.52 -3.45 7.94
CA ILE A 42 -12.84 -3.84 6.55
C ILE A 42 -14.05 -4.81 6.52
N GLU A 43 -14.02 -5.87 7.32
CA GLU A 43 -15.13 -6.84 7.43
C GLU A 43 -16.45 -6.12 7.82
N SER A 44 -16.40 -5.22 8.81
CA SER A 44 -17.56 -4.47 9.30
C SER A 44 -18.10 -3.45 8.29
N SER A 45 -17.26 -2.97 7.36
CA SER A 45 -17.67 -2.07 6.29
C SER A 45 -18.57 -2.76 5.25
N GLY A 46 -18.55 -4.09 5.23
CA GLY A 46 -19.26 -4.91 4.27
C GLY A 46 -18.64 -4.84 2.87
N ALA A 47 -17.33 -4.59 2.77
CA ALA A 47 -16.63 -4.56 1.49
C ALA A 47 -16.75 -5.90 0.75
N GLU A 48 -17.00 -5.82 -0.55
CA GLU A 48 -17.16 -6.95 -1.46
C GLU A 48 -15.88 -7.20 -2.27
N SER A 49 -14.95 -6.23 -2.24
CA SER A 49 -13.62 -6.33 -2.86
C SER A 49 -12.63 -5.39 -2.17
N LEU A 50 -11.34 -5.68 -2.33
CA LEU A 50 -10.23 -4.93 -1.77
C LEU A 50 -9.28 -4.45 -2.87
N ILE A 51 -9.13 -3.14 -3.04
CA ILE A 51 -8.04 -2.58 -3.83
C ILE A 51 -6.80 -2.47 -2.95
N VAL A 52 -5.67 -3.02 -3.40
CA VAL A 52 -4.38 -2.90 -2.73
C VAL A 52 -3.44 -2.07 -3.60
N ILE A 53 -3.14 -0.84 -3.17
CA ILE A 53 -2.12 -0.02 -3.81
C ILE A 53 -0.77 -0.32 -3.17
N ALA A 54 0.15 -0.90 -3.94
CA ALA A 54 1.47 -1.28 -3.47
C ALA A 54 2.58 -0.75 -4.39
N ALA A 55 3.79 -0.63 -3.86
CA ALA A 55 4.98 -0.59 -4.69
C ALA A 55 5.19 -1.97 -5.32
N GLU A 56 5.77 -1.98 -6.50
CA GLU A 56 6.15 -3.20 -7.20
C GLU A 56 7.64 -3.47 -6.95
N HIS A 57 7.99 -4.68 -6.54
CA HIS A 57 9.37 -5.04 -6.18
C HIS A 57 10.00 -5.96 -7.23
N PHE A 58 9.86 -5.59 -8.52
CA PHE A 58 10.35 -6.36 -9.66
C PHE A 58 9.75 -7.77 -9.75
N ALA A 59 8.46 -7.90 -9.39
CA ALA A 59 7.69 -9.14 -9.53
C ALA A 59 7.08 -9.29 -10.93
N ASN A 60 6.51 -8.19 -11.44
CA ASN A 60 5.81 -8.16 -12.73
C ASN A 60 6.46 -7.19 -13.73
N PHE A 61 7.11 -6.12 -13.25
CA PHE A 61 7.67 -5.06 -14.08
C PHE A 61 9.14 -4.83 -13.74
N PHE A 62 9.92 -4.54 -14.77
CA PHE A 62 11.36 -4.33 -14.67
C PHE A 62 11.73 -3.00 -15.32
N MET A 63 12.98 -2.54 -15.14
CA MET A 63 13.42 -1.24 -15.64
C MET A 63 13.38 -1.10 -17.17
N ASP A 64 13.24 -2.20 -17.90
CA ASP A 64 13.03 -2.22 -19.35
C ASP A 64 11.57 -1.89 -19.75
N ASN A 65 10.61 -2.06 -18.84
CA ASN A 65 9.20 -1.74 -19.06
C ASN A 65 8.46 -1.50 -17.74
N MET A 66 8.75 -0.38 -17.08
CA MET A 66 8.13 -0.01 -15.80
C MET A 66 7.02 1.02 -16.01
N PRO A 67 5.74 0.62 -15.86
CA PRO A 67 4.62 1.57 -15.95
C PRO A 67 4.55 2.49 -14.73
N ALA A 68 4.10 3.74 -14.93
CA ALA A 68 3.84 4.66 -13.81
C ALA A 68 2.76 4.13 -12.87
N TYR A 69 1.73 3.53 -13.45
CA TYR A 69 0.62 2.84 -12.76
C TYR A 69 0.21 1.60 -13.53
N CYS A 70 -0.18 0.56 -12.79
CA CYS A 70 -0.79 -0.62 -13.38
C CYS A 70 -1.91 -1.15 -12.47
N ILE A 71 -2.98 -1.66 -13.06
CA ILE A 71 -4.07 -2.33 -12.34
C ILE A 71 -4.19 -3.79 -12.79
N GLY A 72 -4.35 -4.71 -11.84
CA GLY A 72 -4.61 -6.12 -12.12
C GLY A 72 -6.08 -6.33 -12.45
N ILE A 73 -6.35 -6.91 -13.62
CA ILE A 73 -7.70 -7.19 -14.12
C ILE A 73 -7.99 -8.70 -14.26
N GLY A 74 -7.15 -9.54 -13.70
CA GLY A 74 -7.27 -10.98 -13.77
C GLY A 74 -8.37 -11.56 -12.87
N GLU A 75 -8.85 -12.76 -13.20
CA GLU A 75 -9.79 -13.52 -12.36
C GLU A 75 -9.13 -14.02 -11.06
N LYS A 76 -7.81 -14.18 -11.09
CA LYS A 76 -7.00 -14.66 -9.96
C LYS A 76 -5.58 -14.14 -10.05
N HIS A 77 -4.97 -14.03 -8.88
CA HIS A 77 -3.57 -13.65 -8.71
C HIS A 77 -2.84 -14.73 -7.91
N THR A 78 -1.53 -14.80 -8.01
CA THR A 78 -0.74 -15.80 -7.28
C THR A 78 0.39 -15.13 -6.50
N GLY A 79 0.68 -15.64 -5.31
CA GLY A 79 1.79 -15.15 -4.48
C GLY A 79 1.98 -16.02 -3.23
N PRO A 80 3.03 -15.73 -2.47
CA PRO A 80 4.11 -14.80 -2.80
C PRO A 80 5.01 -15.30 -3.94
N ILE A 81 5.71 -14.37 -4.61
CA ILE A 81 6.80 -14.72 -5.53
C ILE A 81 8.07 -15.11 -4.75
N GLU A 82 8.22 -14.56 -3.55
CA GLU A 82 9.31 -14.84 -2.66
C GLU A 82 9.23 -16.26 -2.10
N ASP A 83 10.34 -16.74 -1.59
CA ASP A 83 10.42 -18.03 -0.91
C ASP A 83 9.51 -18.05 0.34
N SER A 84 8.62 -19.05 0.39
CA SER A 84 7.62 -19.19 1.48
C SER A 84 8.28 -19.37 2.85
N GLU A 85 9.42 -20.05 2.92
CA GLU A 85 10.14 -20.23 4.19
C GLU A 85 10.77 -18.93 4.68
N TRP A 86 11.18 -18.06 3.73
CA TRP A 86 11.74 -16.75 4.07
C TRP A 86 10.65 -15.77 4.50
N LEU A 87 9.55 -15.68 3.73
CA LEU A 87 8.46 -14.74 4.01
C LEU A 87 7.49 -15.25 5.10
N LYS A 88 7.49 -16.56 5.37
CA LYS A 88 6.53 -17.24 6.27
C LYS A 88 5.07 -17.06 5.81
N ILE A 89 4.88 -17.04 4.52
CA ILE A 89 3.56 -17.03 3.85
C ILE A 89 3.57 -18.11 2.78
N GLU A 90 2.62 -19.04 2.84
CA GLU A 90 2.50 -20.11 1.85
C GLU A 90 2.01 -19.57 0.50
N LYS A 91 2.57 -20.13 -0.58
CA LYS A 91 2.14 -19.77 -1.93
C LYS A 91 0.67 -20.15 -2.13
N THR A 92 -0.13 -19.17 -2.55
CA THR A 92 -1.57 -19.35 -2.72
C THR A 92 -2.09 -18.62 -3.94
N THR A 93 -3.36 -18.88 -4.25
CA THR A 93 -4.13 -18.17 -5.27
C THR A 93 -5.16 -17.28 -4.59
N ILE A 94 -5.22 -16.04 -5.02
CA ILE A 94 -6.11 -15.00 -4.51
C ILE A 94 -7.17 -14.71 -5.56
N PRO A 95 -8.46 -14.68 -5.24
CA PRO A 95 -9.50 -14.30 -6.19
C PRO A 95 -9.32 -12.83 -6.60
N GLY A 96 -9.48 -12.56 -7.90
CA GLY A 96 -9.57 -11.21 -8.43
C GLY A 96 -11.02 -10.78 -8.62
N ALA A 97 -11.21 -9.54 -9.07
CA ALA A 97 -12.51 -8.96 -9.41
C ALA A 97 -12.46 -8.36 -10.83
N PRO A 98 -12.35 -9.18 -11.90
CA PRO A 98 -12.00 -8.70 -13.23
C PRO A 98 -12.99 -7.70 -13.80
N GLU A 99 -14.28 -7.94 -13.68
CA GLU A 99 -15.29 -7.02 -14.22
C GLU A 99 -15.24 -5.64 -13.54
N LEU A 100 -15.13 -5.62 -12.21
CA LEU A 100 -14.98 -4.39 -11.44
C LEU A 100 -13.66 -3.69 -11.78
N ALA A 101 -12.54 -4.43 -11.82
CA ALA A 101 -11.22 -3.88 -12.15
C ALA A 101 -11.19 -3.24 -13.55
N ILE A 102 -11.83 -3.85 -14.55
CA ILE A 102 -11.96 -3.30 -15.91
C ILE A 102 -12.79 -2.00 -15.89
N ARG A 103 -13.89 -1.95 -15.15
CA ARG A 103 -14.68 -0.70 -15.04
C ARG A 103 -13.90 0.41 -14.36
N LEU A 104 -13.19 0.09 -13.26
CA LEU A 104 -12.32 1.04 -12.57
C LEU A 104 -11.21 1.56 -13.49
N ALA A 105 -10.51 0.67 -14.20
CA ALA A 105 -9.48 1.04 -15.16
C ALA A 105 -10.01 1.99 -16.23
N LYS A 106 -11.14 1.68 -16.85
CA LYS A 106 -11.78 2.54 -17.86
C LYS A 106 -12.11 3.92 -17.32
N SER A 107 -12.65 4.02 -16.11
CA SER A 107 -12.97 5.30 -15.48
C SER A 107 -11.71 6.11 -15.16
N VAL A 108 -10.69 5.48 -14.54
CA VAL A 108 -9.41 6.14 -14.23
C VAL A 108 -8.74 6.68 -15.49
N MET A 109 -8.78 5.95 -16.61
CA MET A 109 -8.15 6.33 -17.88
C MET A 109 -8.73 7.60 -18.51
N HIS A 110 -9.88 8.10 -18.06
CA HIS A 110 -10.35 9.43 -18.44
C HIS A 110 -9.49 10.58 -17.87
N SER A 111 -8.67 10.31 -16.86
CA SER A 111 -7.88 11.32 -16.15
C SER A 111 -6.39 11.01 -16.07
N VAL A 112 -6.04 9.73 -16.04
CA VAL A 112 -4.66 9.26 -15.82
C VAL A 112 -4.42 8.01 -16.67
N ASP A 113 -3.39 8.06 -17.51
CA ASP A 113 -2.96 6.88 -18.27
C ASP A 113 -2.44 5.81 -17.29
N LEU A 114 -2.90 4.58 -17.46
CA LEU A 114 -2.45 3.44 -16.67
C LEU A 114 -2.32 2.17 -17.53
N ALA A 115 -1.41 1.30 -17.15
CA ALA A 115 -1.32 -0.05 -17.68
C ALA A 115 -2.33 -0.97 -16.95
N TYR A 116 -2.59 -2.13 -17.55
CA TYR A 116 -3.35 -3.20 -16.90
C TYR A 116 -2.71 -4.55 -17.21
N SER A 117 -2.93 -5.53 -16.33
CA SER A 117 -2.40 -6.88 -16.48
C SER A 117 -3.44 -7.92 -16.06
N GLU A 118 -3.62 -8.94 -16.90
CA GLU A 118 -4.46 -10.11 -16.57
C GLU A 118 -3.73 -11.10 -15.65
N GLU A 119 -2.39 -11.19 -15.78
CA GLU A 119 -1.56 -12.03 -14.94
C GLU A 119 -0.84 -11.18 -13.90
N TRP A 120 -1.04 -11.48 -12.62
CA TRP A 120 -0.39 -10.76 -11.54
C TRP A 120 0.24 -11.72 -10.54
N GLN A 121 1.54 -11.54 -10.33
CA GLN A 121 2.29 -12.21 -9.29
C GLN A 121 2.43 -11.26 -8.10
N CYS A 122 1.88 -11.65 -6.96
CA CYS A 122 1.91 -10.84 -5.74
C CYS A 122 3.24 -11.05 -5.02
N ASP A 123 3.96 -9.97 -4.77
CA ASP A 123 5.13 -9.90 -3.91
C ASP A 123 4.73 -9.60 -2.44
N HIS A 124 5.73 -9.43 -1.57
CA HIS A 124 5.52 -9.09 -0.17
C HIS A 124 4.70 -7.81 0.01
N GLY A 125 4.79 -6.84 -0.91
CA GLY A 125 4.03 -5.59 -0.87
C GLY A 125 2.52 -5.80 -0.83
N ILE A 126 2.06 -6.91 -1.38
CA ILE A 126 0.65 -7.34 -1.38
C ILE A 126 0.43 -8.47 -0.38
N MET A 127 1.30 -9.49 -0.38
CA MET A 127 1.07 -10.70 0.41
C MET A 127 1.19 -10.50 1.92
N VAL A 128 2.12 -9.66 2.39
CA VAL A 128 2.24 -9.36 3.82
C VAL A 128 0.98 -8.68 4.34
N PRO A 129 0.47 -7.59 3.74
CA PRO A 129 -0.82 -7.03 4.11
C PRO A 129 -1.98 -8.03 4.08
N LEU A 130 -2.13 -8.79 3.00
CA LEU A 130 -3.24 -9.75 2.86
C LEU A 130 -3.21 -10.83 3.92
N SER A 131 -2.03 -11.29 4.36
CA SER A 131 -1.93 -12.30 5.42
C SER A 131 -2.56 -11.86 6.75
N PHE A 132 -2.70 -10.56 6.98
CA PHE A 132 -3.37 -9.98 8.14
C PHE A 132 -4.81 -9.55 7.84
N LEU A 133 -5.04 -8.93 6.67
CA LEU A 133 -6.33 -8.32 6.34
C LEU A 133 -7.35 -9.34 5.81
N THR A 134 -6.89 -10.32 5.05
CA THR A 134 -7.72 -11.37 4.44
C THR A 134 -7.04 -12.74 4.58
N PRO A 135 -6.82 -13.23 5.81
CA PRO A 135 -6.00 -14.42 6.06
C PRO A 135 -6.54 -15.70 5.41
N ASN A 136 -7.82 -15.73 5.04
CA ASN A 136 -8.44 -16.83 4.29
C ASN A 136 -8.38 -16.62 2.77
N TYR A 137 -7.91 -15.45 2.30
CA TYR A 137 -7.88 -15.06 0.89
C TYR A 137 -9.25 -15.22 0.19
N ASP A 138 -10.33 -14.91 0.90
CA ASP A 138 -11.72 -15.08 0.45
C ASP A 138 -12.37 -13.78 -0.07
N LEU A 139 -11.74 -12.63 0.18
CA LEU A 139 -12.16 -11.35 -0.38
C LEU A 139 -11.44 -11.11 -1.73
N PRO A 140 -12.17 -10.85 -2.84
CA PRO A 140 -11.55 -10.55 -4.13
C PRO A 140 -10.63 -9.33 -4.06
N VAL A 141 -9.43 -9.44 -4.64
CA VAL A 141 -8.39 -8.41 -4.60
C VAL A 141 -8.16 -7.81 -5.99
N ILE A 142 -8.05 -6.51 -6.04
CA ILE A 142 -7.62 -5.75 -7.22
C ILE A 142 -6.25 -5.15 -6.89
N PRO A 143 -5.14 -5.77 -7.33
CA PRO A 143 -3.81 -5.21 -7.14
C PRO A 143 -3.64 -3.96 -8.00
N CYS A 144 -3.00 -2.96 -7.43
CA CYS A 144 -2.70 -1.71 -8.11
C CYS A 144 -1.26 -1.31 -7.79
N ASN A 145 -0.47 -1.05 -8.82
CA ASN A 145 0.92 -0.66 -8.69
C ASN A 145 1.13 0.83 -8.95
N ILE A 146 2.05 1.43 -8.19
CA ILE A 146 2.68 2.72 -8.50
C ILE A 146 4.18 2.49 -8.54
N ASN A 147 4.87 2.99 -9.59
CA ASN A 147 6.32 2.92 -9.63
C ASN A 147 6.95 3.71 -8.48
N CYS A 148 7.56 2.97 -7.55
CA CYS A 148 8.34 3.49 -6.42
C CYS A 148 9.80 2.97 -6.46
N GLN A 149 10.18 2.19 -7.50
CA GLN A 149 11.45 1.47 -7.50
C GLN A 149 12.62 2.27 -8.07
N GLY A 150 12.37 3.14 -9.01
CA GLY A 150 13.47 3.88 -9.58
C GLY A 150 13.07 4.94 -10.60
N PRO A 151 13.89 5.99 -10.76
CA PRO A 151 13.65 7.06 -11.72
C PRO A 151 13.56 6.53 -13.17
N PRO A 152 12.65 7.15 -13.96
CA PRO A 152 11.82 8.28 -13.61
C PRO A 152 10.61 7.88 -12.74
N LEU A 153 10.47 8.53 -11.57
CA LEU A 153 9.35 8.31 -10.67
C LEU A 153 8.15 9.18 -11.08
N THR A 154 6.96 8.71 -10.75
CA THR A 154 5.75 9.50 -10.96
C THR A 154 5.75 10.73 -10.04
N PRO A 155 5.60 11.97 -10.56
CA PRO A 155 5.51 13.18 -9.74
C PRO A 155 4.35 13.10 -8.74
N LEU A 156 4.52 13.59 -7.50
CA LEU A 156 3.53 13.47 -6.44
C LEU A 156 2.18 14.10 -6.79
N ALA A 157 2.17 15.18 -7.57
CA ALA A 157 0.93 15.78 -8.08
C ALA A 157 0.14 14.81 -8.97
N ARG A 158 0.83 13.99 -9.77
CA ARG A 158 0.20 12.96 -10.60
C ARG A 158 -0.28 11.78 -9.76
N VAL A 159 0.46 11.44 -8.71
CA VAL A 159 0.06 10.41 -7.73
C VAL A 159 -1.23 10.84 -7.01
N TRP A 160 -1.31 12.09 -6.59
CA TRP A 160 -2.53 12.64 -5.99
C TRP A 160 -3.71 12.61 -6.97
N GLN A 161 -3.48 13.04 -8.21
CA GLN A 161 -4.50 12.99 -9.28
C GLN A 161 -4.98 11.56 -9.54
N PHE A 162 -4.08 10.57 -9.50
CA PHE A 162 -4.44 9.16 -9.63
C PHE A 162 -5.37 8.72 -8.49
N GLY A 163 -5.07 9.08 -7.23
CA GLY A 163 -5.95 8.81 -6.09
C GLY A 163 -7.34 9.42 -6.26
N GLU A 164 -7.42 10.70 -6.65
CA GLU A 164 -8.68 11.37 -6.93
C GLU A 164 -9.46 10.70 -8.09
N ALA A 165 -8.75 10.22 -9.13
CA ALA A 165 -9.37 9.50 -10.24
C ALA A 165 -9.91 8.14 -9.80
N LEU A 166 -9.14 7.41 -8.97
CA LEU A 166 -9.55 6.13 -8.42
C LEU A 166 -10.79 6.28 -7.51
N ARG A 167 -10.85 7.36 -6.70
CA ARG A 167 -12.03 7.67 -5.90
C ARG A 167 -13.27 7.84 -6.78
N ARG A 168 -13.19 8.68 -7.80
CA ARG A 168 -14.32 8.87 -8.74
C ARG A 168 -14.73 7.54 -9.38
N ALA A 169 -13.74 6.75 -9.82
CA ALA A 169 -14.00 5.44 -10.39
C ALA A 169 -14.74 4.50 -9.43
N CYS A 170 -14.37 4.51 -8.14
CA CYS A 170 -15.07 3.75 -7.12
C CYS A 170 -16.52 4.26 -6.93
N ASP A 171 -16.72 5.56 -6.86
CA ASP A 171 -18.04 6.16 -6.61
C ASP A 171 -19.05 5.88 -7.76
N GLU A 172 -18.56 5.55 -8.95
CA GLU A 172 -19.38 5.11 -10.09
C GLU A 172 -19.85 3.65 -10.00
N GLN A 173 -19.35 2.88 -9.04
CA GLN A 173 -19.70 1.47 -8.88
C GLN A 173 -20.87 1.27 -7.91
N SER A 174 -21.50 0.10 -7.99
CA SER A 174 -22.52 -0.34 -7.03
C SER A 174 -21.94 -1.17 -5.88
N GLU A 175 -20.82 -1.83 -6.14
CA GLU A 175 -20.12 -2.70 -5.20
C GLU A 175 -19.46 -1.89 -4.08
N LYS A 176 -19.44 -2.44 -2.88
CA LYS A 176 -18.72 -1.87 -1.75
C LYS A 176 -17.24 -2.23 -1.83
N ILE A 177 -16.39 -1.22 -1.89
CA ILE A 177 -14.96 -1.36 -2.14
C ILE A 177 -14.19 -0.89 -0.91
N ALA A 178 -13.28 -1.72 -0.41
CA ALA A 178 -12.24 -1.30 0.51
C ALA A 178 -10.97 -0.95 -0.27
N LEU A 179 -10.20 0.02 0.22
CA LEU A 179 -8.93 0.45 -0.34
C LEU A 179 -7.85 0.46 0.73
N VAL A 180 -6.72 -0.16 0.46
CA VAL A 180 -5.53 -0.03 1.30
C VAL A 180 -4.32 0.34 0.47
N GLY A 181 -3.54 1.30 0.98
CA GLY A 181 -2.21 1.61 0.49
C GLY A 181 -1.17 0.94 1.37
N THR A 182 -0.21 0.28 0.75
CA THR A 182 0.82 -0.45 1.49
C THR A 182 2.20 0.06 1.12
N GLY A 183 3.08 0.22 2.12
CA GLY A 183 4.44 0.70 1.88
C GLY A 183 5.20 0.96 3.17
N GLY A 184 6.48 1.20 3.02
CA GLY A 184 7.31 1.80 4.05
C GLY A 184 7.31 3.32 3.93
N ILE A 185 7.74 4.00 5.01
CA ILE A 185 8.04 5.43 4.98
C ILE A 185 9.55 5.56 4.84
N SER A 186 10.28 5.95 5.87
CA SER A 186 11.74 5.94 5.75
C SER A 186 12.30 4.53 5.88
N HIS A 187 13.07 4.09 4.88
CA HIS A 187 13.82 2.83 4.95
C HIS A 187 14.85 2.72 3.82
N TRP A 188 15.88 1.92 4.04
CA TRP A 188 17.03 1.72 3.16
C TRP A 188 17.19 0.23 2.81
N PRO A 189 16.27 -0.37 2.03
CA PRO A 189 16.32 -1.81 1.71
C PRO A 189 17.57 -2.15 0.88
N ALA A 190 18.16 -3.31 1.18
CA ALA A 190 19.31 -3.87 0.47
C ALA A 190 20.56 -2.96 0.43
N THR A 191 20.72 -2.08 1.43
CA THR A 191 21.89 -1.22 1.61
C THR A 191 22.57 -1.50 2.94
N PRO A 192 23.80 -1.00 3.18
CA PRO A 192 24.43 -1.05 4.50
C PRO A 192 23.62 -0.36 5.62
N ASP A 193 22.75 0.58 5.26
CA ASP A 193 21.86 1.29 6.21
C ASP A 193 20.53 0.55 6.46
N SER A 194 20.39 -0.69 6.01
CA SER A 194 19.17 -1.48 6.24
C SER A 194 18.87 -1.60 7.74
N GLY A 195 17.66 -1.23 8.14
CA GLY A 195 17.23 -1.13 9.52
C GLY A 195 17.27 0.28 10.10
N LYS A 196 17.88 1.26 9.41
CA LYS A 196 17.76 2.67 9.74
C LYS A 196 16.32 3.13 9.51
N ILE A 197 15.80 3.94 10.43
CA ILE A 197 14.47 4.56 10.37
C ILE A 197 14.66 6.03 10.76
N ASN A 198 14.13 6.96 10.00
CA ASN A 198 14.09 8.38 10.34
C ASN A 198 12.73 8.73 10.95
N GLU A 199 12.56 8.42 12.22
CA GLU A 199 11.31 8.60 12.93
C GLU A 199 10.77 10.05 12.85
N ALA A 200 11.64 11.02 12.93
CA ALA A 200 11.24 12.44 12.90
C ALA A 200 10.62 12.80 11.52
N TRP A 201 11.23 12.31 10.45
CA TRP A 201 10.73 12.51 9.10
C TRP A 201 9.41 11.74 8.88
N ASP A 202 9.34 10.49 9.33
CA ASP A 202 8.15 9.65 9.23
C ASP A 202 6.95 10.30 9.92
N ARG A 203 7.12 10.76 11.16
CA ARG A 203 6.05 11.42 11.92
C ARG A 203 5.60 12.73 11.29
N ASN A 204 6.52 13.53 10.74
CA ASN A 204 6.18 14.74 10.01
C ASN A 204 5.38 14.45 8.75
N PHE A 205 5.79 13.45 7.97
CA PHE A 205 5.06 13.01 6.78
C PHE A 205 3.66 12.49 7.15
N LEU A 206 3.56 11.64 8.18
CA LEU A 206 2.29 11.09 8.64
C LEU A 206 1.33 12.18 9.15
N ASP A 207 1.83 13.18 9.89
CA ASP A 207 1.00 14.31 10.33
C ASP A 207 0.39 15.04 9.13
N GLN A 208 1.20 15.34 8.11
CA GLN A 208 0.72 15.99 6.89
C GLN A 208 -0.29 15.11 6.15
N LEU A 209 -0.03 13.81 6.06
CA LEU A 209 -0.89 12.86 5.37
C LEU A 209 -2.25 12.72 6.09
N MET A 210 -2.24 12.57 7.42
CA MET A 210 -3.47 12.47 8.23
C MET A 210 -4.30 13.75 8.17
N ASN A 211 -3.66 14.91 8.10
CA ASN A 211 -4.34 16.18 7.96
C ASN A 211 -4.77 16.54 6.53
N GLN A 212 -4.45 15.71 5.54
CA GLN A 212 -4.71 15.99 4.11
C GLN A 212 -4.05 17.30 3.66
N ASP A 213 -2.85 17.61 4.18
CA ASP A 213 -2.12 18.84 3.80
C ASP A 213 -1.49 18.66 2.40
N LYS A 214 -2.35 18.70 1.38
CA LYS A 214 -1.96 18.52 -0.02
C LYS A 214 -0.79 19.42 -0.41
N THR A 215 -0.77 20.66 0.07
CA THR A 215 0.28 21.62 -0.28
C THR A 215 1.65 21.14 0.19
N LYS A 216 1.76 20.71 1.44
CA LYS A 216 3.01 20.18 1.98
C LYS A 216 3.39 18.84 1.38
N ILE A 217 2.42 17.92 1.23
CA ILE A 217 2.65 16.62 0.62
C ILE A 217 3.23 16.76 -0.79
N LEU A 218 2.68 17.67 -1.59
CA LEU A 218 3.13 17.87 -2.97
C LEU A 218 4.41 18.71 -3.08
N SER A 219 4.92 19.26 -1.99
CA SER A 219 6.19 20.01 -1.97
C SER A 219 7.41 19.13 -1.77
N TYR A 220 7.27 17.86 -1.39
CA TYR A 220 8.40 16.93 -1.33
C TYR A 220 9.05 16.75 -2.70
N ILE A 221 10.37 16.77 -2.73
CA ILE A 221 11.17 16.47 -3.92
C ILE A 221 11.92 15.15 -3.75
N ASP A 222 12.09 14.41 -4.82
CA ASP A 222 12.63 13.05 -4.76
C ASP A 222 14.05 12.99 -4.18
N GLU A 223 14.87 14.00 -4.43
CA GLU A 223 16.23 14.10 -3.90
C GLU A 223 16.23 14.22 -2.37
N GLU A 224 15.33 15.02 -1.78
CA GLU A 224 15.20 15.14 -0.33
C GLU A 224 14.62 13.86 0.28
N VAL A 225 13.60 13.26 -0.35
CA VAL A 225 13.06 11.98 0.08
C VAL A 225 14.14 10.90 0.10
N TYR A 226 14.98 10.83 -0.94
CA TYR A 226 16.08 9.89 -0.99
C TYR A 226 17.10 10.10 0.13
N GLN A 227 17.44 11.35 0.44
CA GLN A 227 18.41 11.67 1.49
C GLN A 227 17.87 11.39 2.89
N GLU A 228 16.63 11.79 3.16
CA GLU A 228 16.04 11.74 4.49
C GLU A 228 15.34 10.41 4.80
N ALA A 229 14.79 9.77 3.78
CA ALA A 229 13.97 8.57 3.93
C ALA A 229 14.51 7.34 3.19
N GLY A 230 15.59 7.47 2.44
CA GLY A 230 16.17 6.38 1.65
C GLY A 230 15.42 6.12 0.35
N GLN A 231 15.93 5.18 -0.45
CA GLN A 231 15.25 4.78 -1.69
C GLN A 231 13.88 4.13 -1.45
N GLY A 232 13.71 3.45 -0.31
CA GLY A 232 12.42 2.90 0.08
C GLY A 232 11.39 3.98 0.40
N GLY A 233 11.83 5.18 0.81
CA GLY A 233 10.95 6.32 1.05
C GLY A 233 10.13 6.76 -0.16
N PHE A 234 10.50 6.34 -1.37
CA PHE A 234 9.68 6.58 -2.57
C PHE A 234 8.29 5.91 -2.52
N GLU A 235 8.11 4.92 -1.64
CA GLU A 235 6.82 4.25 -1.41
C GLU A 235 5.75 5.13 -0.78
N ILE A 236 6.10 6.32 -0.26
CA ILE A 236 5.10 7.32 0.15
C ILE A 236 4.05 7.57 -0.93
N ARG A 237 4.36 7.29 -2.20
CA ARG A 237 3.44 7.43 -3.34
C ARG A 237 2.19 6.58 -3.18
N THR A 238 2.32 5.35 -2.69
CA THR A 238 1.17 4.47 -2.46
C THR A 238 0.26 5.01 -1.36
N LEU A 239 0.88 5.57 -0.30
CA LEU A 239 0.18 6.17 0.84
C LEU A 239 -0.52 7.48 0.44
N ILE A 240 0.15 8.31 -0.37
CA ILE A 240 -0.41 9.56 -0.91
C ILE A 240 -1.61 9.28 -1.84
N ALA A 241 -1.51 8.29 -2.73
CA ALA A 241 -2.62 7.92 -3.61
C ALA A 241 -3.83 7.44 -2.79
N THR A 242 -3.60 6.68 -1.74
CA THR A 242 -4.66 6.18 -0.85
C THR A 242 -5.33 7.32 -0.08
N ALA A 243 -4.55 8.25 0.48
CA ALA A 243 -5.08 9.42 1.16
C ALA A 243 -5.91 10.31 0.22
N ALA A 244 -5.43 10.52 -1.01
CA ALA A 244 -6.15 11.29 -2.03
C ALA A 244 -7.46 10.60 -2.46
N ALA A 245 -7.47 9.26 -2.56
CA ALA A 245 -8.68 8.50 -2.85
C ALA A 245 -9.68 8.52 -1.70
N ALA A 246 -9.21 8.47 -0.46
CA ALA A 246 -10.08 8.57 0.72
C ALA A 246 -10.79 9.93 0.81
N GLY A 247 -10.07 11.03 0.55
CA GLY A 247 -10.59 12.38 0.52
C GLY A 247 -10.95 12.98 1.88
N GLY A 248 -10.91 12.21 2.94
CA GLY A 248 -11.17 12.63 4.32
C GLY A 248 -9.90 12.60 5.19
N LYS A 249 -9.98 13.16 6.39
CA LYS A 249 -8.88 13.14 7.36
C LYS A 249 -8.51 11.72 7.78
N GLY A 250 -7.25 11.51 8.08
CA GLY A 250 -6.74 10.25 8.60
C GLY A 250 -6.64 10.24 10.13
N GLU A 251 -6.65 9.04 10.67
CA GLU A 251 -6.33 8.72 12.06
C GLU A 251 -5.12 7.79 12.08
N LEU A 252 -3.99 8.27 12.59
CA LEU A 252 -2.83 7.42 12.84
C LEU A 252 -3.15 6.50 14.03
N GLN A 253 -3.33 5.23 13.75
CA GLN A 253 -3.71 4.23 14.77
C GLN A 253 -2.48 3.64 15.46
N PHE A 254 -1.40 3.44 14.70
CA PHE A 254 -0.13 2.94 15.23
C PHE A 254 1.05 3.47 14.41
N TYR A 255 2.13 3.83 15.10
CA TYR A 255 3.46 4.04 14.52
C TYR A 255 4.53 3.69 15.54
N SER A 256 5.52 2.91 15.12
CA SER A 256 6.71 2.63 15.93
C SER A 256 7.95 2.46 15.06
N ALA A 257 9.04 3.11 15.46
CA ALA A 257 10.39 2.92 14.93
C ALA A 257 11.21 1.87 15.74
N GLU A 258 10.62 1.29 16.78
CA GLU A 258 11.32 0.41 17.74
C GLU A 258 11.41 -1.07 17.31
N LEU A 259 11.01 -1.37 16.08
CA LEU A 259 11.11 -2.70 15.48
C LEU A 259 12.07 -2.70 14.27
N PRO A 260 13.37 -2.32 14.46
CA PRO A 260 14.32 -2.17 13.34
C PRO A 260 14.57 -3.49 12.59
N ILE A 261 14.22 -4.61 13.19
CA ILE A 261 14.30 -5.93 12.54
C ILE A 261 13.32 -6.06 11.36
N PHE A 262 12.27 -5.25 11.32
CA PHE A 262 11.35 -5.16 10.20
C PHE A 262 11.85 -4.20 9.11
N ALA A 263 12.90 -3.43 9.43
CA ALA A 263 13.58 -2.50 8.53
C ALA A 263 12.71 -1.33 8.02
N VAL A 264 11.60 -1.04 8.70
CA VAL A 264 10.68 0.06 8.38
C VAL A 264 9.98 0.54 9.65
N GLY A 265 9.61 1.81 9.71
CA GLY A 265 8.68 2.32 10.72
C GLY A 265 7.32 1.65 10.55
N CYS A 266 6.92 0.83 11.54
CA CYS A 266 5.66 0.10 11.50
C CYS A 266 4.48 1.07 11.60
N THR A 267 3.64 1.12 10.59
CA THR A 267 2.56 2.11 10.46
C THR A 267 1.22 1.41 10.22
N VAL A 268 0.17 1.86 10.88
CA VAL A 268 -1.23 1.56 10.59
C VAL A 268 -2.04 2.85 10.74
N ALA A 269 -2.80 3.22 9.71
CA ALA A 269 -3.72 4.34 9.80
C ALA A 269 -5.00 4.08 8.99
N ARG A 270 -6.05 4.79 9.33
CA ARG A 270 -7.34 4.78 8.66
C ARG A 270 -7.69 6.19 8.21
N PHE A 271 -8.43 6.31 7.13
CA PHE A 271 -8.98 7.58 6.65
C PHE A 271 -10.51 7.57 6.71
N ASP A 272 -11.08 8.72 7.01
CA ASP A 272 -12.49 8.96 6.75
C ASP A 272 -12.71 8.97 5.23
N VAL A 273 -13.67 8.20 4.78
CA VAL A 273 -14.10 8.22 3.39
C VAL A 273 -15.06 9.40 3.24
N GLY A 274 -14.58 10.49 2.66
CA GLY A 274 -15.37 11.72 2.48
C GLY A 274 -16.67 11.45 1.73
N GLN A 275 -17.74 12.14 2.15
CA GLN A 275 -19.06 12.11 1.52
C GLN A 275 -19.04 12.75 0.13
#